data_10e6362c24937a71cba9de4b995e54f8
#
_entry.id   10e6362c24937a71cba9de4b995e54f8
#
_cell.length_a   1.000
_cell.length_b   1.000
_cell.length_c   1.000
_cell.angle_alpha   90.00
_cell.angle_beta   90.00
_cell.angle_gamma   90.00
#
_symmetry.space_group_name_H-M   'P 1'
#
loop_
_entity.id
_entity.type
_entity.pdbx_description
1 polymer ?
#
loop_
_entity_poly.entity_id
_entity_poly.type
_entity_poly.pdbx_seq_one_letter_code
_entity_poly.pdbx_strand_id
1 'polypeptide(L)'
;MFLKKFTSALLVSALGIGGIGLANIDLAAEEAQRAALQAQKAKTSKTINFEPADFTSYDLTTFRGDKITVSVDGPNFCIDCDCSDDIVLGLYDAEYFDLITTTTHSEGTFADDFTDYMEEDTLYMVNVSYVVENTIIDAYSNYIILYDGDVEFFKTPNYDYNLETTQELWTDDKSLQECLKPQNDIECDDPVVKSYSDDICYGAKDDWEKVFRIYTYITTQMAYDDVQVEDDFTVYHDGAKCLTRRGIAICEGFSNQFVAFCRAQGIPAVVQFGVGFSTYDDLIDLNELESIDSDHAWAAVYLGGEWFYVDPTFDIGCYYEGDAWDDGYFDEVTPGYAFYLLPLEAISFDHKILDADTLHGVEETGSCGDNATYEITRDGTLTIYGSGEIKLPDGCNCFNKVVFAPDSNITAIGDDCFIDCDLITIVVLPNTIKSIGDSAFYTCEDLQYVYIPEGVTYIGQQAFDFCDELAYIRVPDSCTELGNWAFDDTNRLYLSIPSNLKSSITGYYCDPMYLEVR
;
A
#
# COMPACT_ATOMS: atom_id res chain seq x y z
N MET A 1 -0.72 7.52 -17.30
CA MET A 1 -1.49 7.52 -18.58
C MET A 1 -2.22 6.21 -18.85
N PHE A 2 -1.84 5.09 -18.24
CA PHE A 2 -2.44 3.76 -18.47
C PHE A 2 -3.64 3.44 -17.56
N LEU A 3 -3.62 3.82 -16.28
CA LEU A 3 -4.75 3.60 -15.35
C LEU A 3 -6.06 4.31 -15.74
N LYS A 4 -6.01 5.45 -16.44
CA LYS A 4 -7.21 6.17 -16.90
C LYS A 4 -8.16 5.37 -17.79
N LYS A 5 -7.73 4.23 -18.34
CA LYS A 5 -8.59 3.39 -19.20
C LYS A 5 -9.46 2.41 -18.42
N PHE A 6 -9.05 2.02 -17.21
CA PHE A 6 -9.80 1.05 -16.41
C PHE A 6 -11.06 1.65 -15.77
N THR A 7 -10.98 2.86 -15.23
CA THR A 7 -12.10 3.47 -14.49
C THR A 7 -13.18 4.07 -15.37
N SER A 8 -12.86 4.50 -16.59
CA SER A 8 -13.83 5.16 -17.47
C SER A 8 -14.76 4.21 -18.25
N ALA A 9 -14.37 2.96 -18.43
CA ALA A 9 -15.18 2.00 -19.19
C ALA A 9 -16.31 1.38 -18.35
N LEU A 10 -16.09 1.15 -17.06
CA LEU A 10 -17.09 0.56 -16.16
C LEU A 10 -18.28 1.48 -15.83
N LEU A 11 -18.11 2.80 -15.90
CA LEU A 11 -19.14 3.75 -15.43
C LEU A 11 -20.10 4.27 -16.50
N VAL A 12 -19.78 4.19 -17.78
CA VAL A 12 -20.63 4.73 -18.85
C VAL A 12 -21.85 3.83 -19.15
N SER A 13 -21.79 2.53 -18.79
CA SER A 13 -22.87 1.60 -19.09
C SER A 13 -23.95 1.48 -17.98
N ALA A 14 -23.65 1.82 -16.73
CA ALA A 14 -24.59 1.66 -15.61
C ALA A 14 -25.66 2.77 -15.50
N LEU A 15 -25.55 3.88 -16.24
CA LEU A 15 -26.51 5.01 -16.23
C LEU A 15 -27.74 4.84 -17.14
N GLY A 16 -28.00 3.64 -17.66
CA GLY A 16 -29.13 3.36 -18.55
C GLY A 16 -30.51 3.29 -17.89
N ILE A 17 -30.64 3.42 -16.56
CA ILE A 17 -31.93 3.34 -15.86
C ILE A 17 -32.24 4.69 -15.22
N GLY A 18 -32.69 5.63 -16.05
CA GLY A 18 -33.21 6.91 -15.55
C GLY A 18 -33.17 8.02 -16.59
N GLY A 19 -34.11 7.96 -17.53
CA GLY A 19 -34.65 9.02 -18.38
C GLY A 19 -33.88 10.33 -18.56
N ILE A 20 -32.75 10.33 -19.29
CA ILE A 20 -32.22 11.52 -19.96
C ILE A 20 -31.98 11.13 -21.41
N GLY A 21 -32.48 12.00 -22.33
CA GLY A 21 -32.68 11.75 -23.73
C GLY A 21 -31.49 11.15 -24.46
N LEU A 22 -31.77 10.08 -25.20
CA LEU A 22 -30.91 9.44 -26.18
C LEU A 22 -30.37 10.52 -27.15
N ALA A 23 -29.12 10.89 -27.00
CA ALA A 23 -28.36 11.44 -28.09
C ALA A 23 -28.30 10.36 -29.19
N ASN A 24 -28.58 10.70 -30.44
CA ASN A 24 -28.49 9.80 -31.59
C ASN A 24 -27.03 9.29 -31.69
N ILE A 25 -26.78 8.10 -31.13
CA ILE A 25 -25.55 7.34 -31.36
C ILE A 25 -25.66 6.82 -32.78
N ASP A 26 -24.69 7.13 -33.62
CA ASP A 26 -24.62 6.66 -35.01
C ASP A 26 -24.19 5.18 -35.01
N LEU A 27 -25.17 4.28 -34.86
CA LEU A 27 -25.00 2.83 -34.87
C LEU A 27 -24.13 2.32 -36.06
N ALA A 28 -24.16 3.03 -37.19
CA ALA A 28 -23.36 2.67 -38.36
C ALA A 28 -21.88 3.04 -38.17
N ALA A 29 -21.58 4.06 -37.39
CA ALA A 29 -20.19 4.41 -37.03
C ALA A 29 -19.61 3.41 -36.02
N GLU A 30 -20.40 2.96 -35.03
CA GLU A 30 -20.02 1.90 -34.09
C GLU A 30 -19.80 0.56 -34.79
N GLU A 31 -20.71 0.13 -35.70
CA GLU A 31 -20.53 -1.09 -36.48
C GLU A 31 -19.28 -1.03 -37.39
N ALA A 32 -18.99 0.13 -37.97
CA ALA A 32 -17.79 0.32 -38.77
C ALA A 32 -16.50 0.29 -37.95
N GLN A 33 -16.55 0.80 -36.72
CA GLN A 33 -15.44 0.77 -35.77
C GLN A 33 -15.21 -0.65 -35.25
N ARG A 34 -16.28 -1.39 -34.89
CA ARG A 34 -16.21 -2.83 -34.55
C ARG A 34 -15.64 -3.68 -35.69
N ALA A 35 -16.07 -3.46 -36.94
CA ALA A 35 -15.55 -4.17 -38.10
C ALA A 35 -14.07 -3.84 -38.37
N ALA A 36 -13.64 -2.60 -38.15
CA ALA A 36 -12.23 -2.20 -38.26
C ALA A 36 -11.38 -2.84 -37.16
N LEU A 37 -11.89 -2.90 -35.94
CA LEU A 37 -11.27 -3.52 -34.78
C LEU A 37 -11.12 -5.05 -34.98
N GLN A 38 -12.19 -5.74 -35.44
CA GLN A 38 -12.14 -7.18 -35.81
C GLN A 38 -11.14 -7.46 -36.92
N ALA A 39 -10.99 -6.56 -37.88
CA ALA A 39 -9.98 -6.70 -38.95
C ALA A 39 -8.54 -6.49 -38.42
N GLN A 40 -8.37 -5.77 -37.33
CA GLN A 40 -7.10 -5.57 -36.63
C GLN A 40 -6.78 -6.80 -35.76
N LYS A 41 -7.77 -7.38 -35.04
CA LYS A 41 -7.68 -8.65 -34.30
C LYS A 41 -7.09 -9.77 -35.14
N ALA A 42 -7.54 -9.94 -36.40
CA ALA A 42 -7.06 -10.98 -37.30
C ALA A 42 -5.57 -10.84 -37.67
N LYS A 43 -4.88 -9.78 -37.27
CA LYS A 43 -3.46 -9.54 -37.60
C LYS A 43 -2.49 -9.72 -36.44
N THR A 44 -2.97 -9.79 -35.21
CA THR A 44 -2.14 -9.78 -33.99
C THR A 44 -2.42 -10.93 -33.03
N SER A 45 -3.28 -11.91 -33.37
CA SER A 45 -3.60 -13.00 -32.45
C SER A 45 -2.34 -13.82 -32.10
N LYS A 46 -1.73 -13.52 -30.98
CA LYS A 46 -0.99 -14.52 -30.21
C LYS A 46 -2.02 -15.57 -29.80
N THR A 47 -1.80 -16.84 -30.12
CA THR A 47 -2.67 -17.92 -29.66
C THR A 47 -2.38 -18.11 -28.18
N ILE A 48 -3.27 -17.64 -27.33
CA ILE A 48 -3.20 -17.90 -25.90
C ILE A 48 -3.78 -19.30 -25.69
N ASN A 49 -3.03 -20.18 -25.07
CA ASN A 49 -3.59 -21.44 -24.58
C ASN A 49 -4.24 -21.15 -23.25
N PHE A 50 -5.55 -20.91 -23.26
CA PHE A 50 -6.33 -20.80 -22.05
C PHE A 50 -6.53 -22.17 -21.42
N GLU A 51 -6.32 -22.30 -20.11
CA GLU A 51 -6.62 -23.49 -19.35
C GLU A 51 -7.81 -23.19 -18.40
N PRO A 52 -8.85 -24.06 -18.38
CA PRO A 52 -9.89 -23.96 -17.37
C PRO A 52 -9.33 -24.10 -15.97
N ALA A 53 -9.96 -23.43 -15.00
CA ALA A 53 -9.61 -23.58 -13.60
C ALA A 53 -10.02 -24.97 -13.07
N ASP A 54 -9.33 -25.43 -12.02
CA ASP A 54 -9.66 -26.69 -11.30
C ASP A 54 -10.75 -26.48 -10.25
N PHE A 55 -11.27 -25.29 -10.11
CA PHE A 55 -12.41 -24.97 -9.24
C PHE A 55 -13.62 -24.55 -10.09
N THR A 56 -14.81 -24.89 -9.62
CA THR A 56 -16.09 -24.57 -10.28
C THR A 56 -16.94 -23.61 -9.46
N SER A 57 -16.46 -23.19 -8.30
CA SER A 57 -17.15 -22.21 -7.44
C SER A 57 -16.22 -21.59 -6.44
N TYR A 58 -16.55 -20.36 -6.01
CA TYR A 58 -15.95 -19.67 -4.87
C TYR A 58 -16.92 -18.62 -4.30
N ASP A 59 -16.60 -18.10 -3.12
CA ASP A 59 -17.43 -17.14 -2.40
C ASP A 59 -16.87 -15.72 -2.54
N LEU A 60 -17.73 -14.79 -2.92
CA LEU A 60 -17.53 -13.35 -2.79
C LEU A 60 -18.18 -12.87 -1.50
N THR A 61 -17.72 -11.76 -0.97
CA THR A 61 -18.26 -11.18 0.25
C THR A 61 -18.65 -9.73 0.03
N THR A 62 -19.89 -9.37 0.36
CA THR A 62 -20.35 -7.98 0.29
C THR A 62 -19.68 -7.14 1.40
N PHE A 63 -19.76 -5.81 1.30
CA PHE A 63 -19.32 -4.91 2.37
C PHE A 63 -20.07 -5.10 3.71
N ARG A 64 -21.18 -5.85 3.72
CA ARG A 64 -21.94 -6.21 4.92
C ARG A 64 -21.55 -7.57 5.50
N GLY A 65 -20.67 -8.30 4.82
CA GLY A 65 -20.29 -9.66 5.19
C GLY A 65 -21.26 -10.72 4.69
N ASP A 66 -22.22 -10.39 3.81
CA ASP A 66 -23.09 -11.37 3.18
C ASP A 66 -22.30 -12.13 2.11
N LYS A 67 -22.56 -13.44 1.99
CA LYS A 67 -21.93 -14.28 0.97
C LYS A 67 -22.68 -14.25 -0.35
N ILE A 68 -21.92 -14.21 -1.43
CA ILE A 68 -22.39 -14.46 -2.80
C ILE A 68 -21.54 -15.60 -3.34
N THR A 69 -22.11 -16.81 -3.44
CA THR A 69 -21.40 -17.91 -4.10
C THR A 69 -21.58 -17.79 -5.60
N VAL A 70 -20.48 -17.66 -6.31
CA VAL A 70 -20.45 -17.74 -7.78
C VAL A 70 -19.99 -19.13 -8.20
N SER A 71 -20.60 -19.66 -9.25
CA SER A 71 -20.25 -21.00 -9.77
C SER A 71 -20.55 -21.12 -11.25
N VAL A 72 -19.97 -22.14 -11.88
CA VAL A 72 -20.25 -22.52 -13.27
C VAL A 72 -20.83 -23.93 -13.29
N ASP A 73 -21.88 -24.17 -14.12
CA ASP A 73 -22.51 -25.47 -14.32
C ASP A 73 -22.96 -25.63 -15.76
N GLY A 74 -22.18 -26.33 -16.57
CA GLY A 74 -22.37 -26.43 -18.00
C GLY A 74 -22.35 -25.04 -18.68
N PRO A 75 -23.39 -24.66 -19.43
CA PRO A 75 -23.44 -23.38 -20.13
C PRO A 75 -23.75 -22.20 -19.18
N ASN A 76 -23.94 -22.42 -17.90
CA ASN A 76 -24.48 -21.41 -16.99
C ASN A 76 -23.42 -20.82 -16.05
N PHE A 77 -23.49 -19.49 -15.90
CA PHE A 77 -22.90 -18.78 -14.78
C PHE A 77 -23.96 -18.63 -13.68
N CYS A 78 -23.67 -19.17 -12.50
CA CYS A 78 -24.63 -19.32 -11.42
C CYS A 78 -24.28 -18.46 -10.22
N ILE A 79 -25.29 -17.87 -9.61
CA ILE A 79 -25.20 -17.09 -8.39
C ILE A 79 -26.10 -17.70 -7.31
N ASP A 80 -25.59 -17.81 -6.10
CA ASP A 80 -26.36 -18.10 -4.89
C ASP A 80 -26.08 -17.04 -3.84
N CYS A 81 -27.07 -16.22 -3.51
CA CYS A 81 -26.92 -15.07 -2.61
C CYS A 81 -28.05 -15.01 -1.58
N ASP A 82 -27.66 -14.91 -0.30
CA ASP A 82 -28.57 -14.61 0.80
C ASP A 82 -28.78 -13.09 1.01
N CYS A 83 -28.12 -12.24 0.19
CA CYS A 83 -28.26 -10.80 0.27
C CYS A 83 -29.65 -10.33 -0.20
N SER A 84 -30.12 -9.22 0.35
CA SER A 84 -31.43 -8.63 -0.01
C SER A 84 -31.36 -7.61 -1.15
N ASP A 85 -30.18 -7.43 -1.72
CA ASP A 85 -29.91 -6.44 -2.75
C ASP A 85 -30.08 -7.04 -4.16
N ASP A 86 -30.50 -6.24 -5.13
CA ASP A 86 -30.55 -6.69 -6.52
C ASP A 86 -29.12 -6.94 -7.05
N ILE A 87 -28.94 -8.06 -7.74
CA ILE A 87 -27.68 -8.45 -8.38
C ILE A 87 -27.76 -8.13 -9.86
N VAL A 88 -26.72 -7.48 -10.38
CA VAL A 88 -26.55 -7.20 -11.80
C VAL A 88 -25.34 -7.97 -12.31
N LEU A 89 -25.53 -8.80 -13.34
CA LEU A 89 -24.42 -9.42 -14.06
C LEU A 89 -24.21 -8.69 -15.38
N GLY A 90 -22.95 -8.35 -15.66
CA GLY A 90 -22.53 -7.79 -16.95
C GLY A 90 -21.51 -8.71 -17.61
N LEU A 91 -21.77 -9.17 -18.82
CA LEU A 91 -20.78 -9.86 -19.65
C LEU A 91 -20.01 -8.85 -20.50
N TYR A 92 -18.70 -8.91 -20.46
CA TYR A 92 -17.78 -8.02 -21.17
C TYR A 92 -16.77 -8.81 -22.01
N ASP A 93 -16.30 -8.20 -23.09
CA ASP A 93 -15.09 -8.62 -23.79
C ASP A 93 -13.88 -8.33 -22.91
N ALA A 94 -13.06 -9.34 -22.61
CA ALA A 94 -11.95 -9.17 -21.66
C ALA A 94 -10.77 -8.36 -22.21
N GLU A 95 -10.62 -8.25 -23.55
CA GLU A 95 -9.53 -7.49 -24.18
C GLU A 95 -9.83 -5.99 -24.25
N TYR A 96 -11.12 -5.63 -24.49
CA TYR A 96 -11.53 -4.23 -24.70
C TYR A 96 -12.43 -3.67 -23.62
N PHE A 97 -12.89 -4.52 -22.68
CA PHE A 97 -13.84 -4.19 -21.61
C PHE A 97 -15.17 -3.61 -22.14
N ASP A 98 -15.54 -3.99 -23.37
CA ASP A 98 -16.80 -3.59 -23.98
C ASP A 98 -17.94 -4.45 -23.42
N LEU A 99 -18.97 -3.78 -22.88
CA LEU A 99 -20.17 -4.47 -22.40
C LEU A 99 -20.91 -5.16 -23.56
N ILE A 100 -21.12 -6.47 -23.42
CA ILE A 100 -21.83 -7.29 -24.39
C ILE A 100 -23.30 -7.40 -24.03
N THR A 101 -23.60 -7.79 -22.79
CA THR A 101 -24.99 -7.92 -22.29
C THR A 101 -25.05 -7.80 -20.78
N THR A 102 -26.25 -7.54 -20.24
CA THR A 102 -26.51 -7.50 -18.79
C THR A 102 -27.78 -8.25 -18.43
N THR A 103 -27.80 -8.84 -17.25
CA THR A 103 -28.99 -9.39 -16.59
C THR A 103 -29.13 -8.81 -15.19
N THR A 104 -30.37 -8.78 -14.66
CA THR A 104 -30.62 -8.28 -13.30
C THR A 104 -31.57 -9.21 -12.58
N HIS A 105 -31.23 -9.57 -11.37
CA HIS A 105 -31.96 -10.50 -10.53
C HIS A 105 -32.20 -9.89 -9.15
N SER A 106 -33.35 -10.19 -8.56
CA SER A 106 -33.69 -9.79 -7.21
C SER A 106 -33.51 -10.98 -6.30
N GLU A 107 -32.59 -10.92 -5.38
CA GLU A 107 -32.26 -11.92 -4.33
C GLU A 107 -32.34 -13.41 -4.75
N GLY A 108 -31.58 -14.26 -4.07
CA GLY A 108 -31.70 -15.71 -4.18
C GLY A 108 -30.75 -16.36 -5.19
N THR A 109 -31.12 -17.57 -5.62
CA THR A 109 -30.31 -18.41 -6.53
C THR A 109 -30.81 -18.28 -7.96
N PHE A 110 -29.91 -17.99 -8.91
CA PHE A 110 -30.24 -17.92 -10.33
C PHE A 110 -29.05 -18.39 -11.19
N ALA A 111 -29.30 -18.58 -12.48
CA ALA A 111 -28.31 -19.02 -13.45
C ALA A 111 -28.58 -18.35 -14.79
N ASP A 112 -27.54 -17.81 -15.39
CA ASP A 112 -27.59 -17.16 -16.69
C ASP A 112 -26.72 -17.91 -17.71
N ASP A 113 -27.31 -18.19 -18.88
CA ASP A 113 -26.61 -18.79 -20.02
C ASP A 113 -26.11 -17.66 -20.94
N PHE A 114 -24.81 -17.48 -20.96
CA PHE A 114 -24.15 -16.48 -21.80
C PHE A 114 -23.58 -17.06 -23.11
N THR A 115 -23.70 -18.37 -23.34
CA THR A 115 -23.04 -19.05 -24.47
C THR A 115 -23.42 -18.52 -25.86
N ASP A 116 -24.65 -18.00 -26.02
CA ASP A 116 -25.08 -17.33 -27.27
C ASP A 116 -24.26 -16.07 -27.61
N TYR A 117 -23.55 -15.51 -26.64
CA TYR A 117 -22.75 -14.28 -26.75
C TYR A 117 -21.24 -14.55 -26.75
N MET A 118 -20.81 -15.79 -26.56
CA MET A 118 -19.42 -16.19 -26.39
C MET A 118 -18.93 -17.00 -27.59
N GLU A 119 -17.65 -16.86 -27.90
CA GLU A 119 -16.91 -17.67 -28.86
C GLU A 119 -16.01 -18.65 -28.10
N GLU A 120 -15.88 -19.89 -28.64
CA GLU A 120 -14.98 -20.91 -28.07
C GLU A 120 -13.55 -20.39 -27.92
N ASP A 121 -12.88 -20.80 -26.84
CA ASP A 121 -11.48 -20.47 -26.54
C ASP A 121 -11.22 -18.95 -26.47
N THR A 122 -12.23 -18.17 -26.14
CA THR A 122 -12.12 -16.71 -25.98
C THR A 122 -12.40 -16.30 -24.55
N LEU A 123 -11.56 -15.41 -24.00
CA LEU A 123 -11.70 -14.90 -22.63
C LEU A 123 -12.77 -13.82 -22.55
N TYR A 124 -13.63 -13.95 -21.58
CA TYR A 124 -14.67 -12.98 -21.22
C TYR A 124 -14.57 -12.61 -19.75
N MET A 125 -15.15 -11.47 -19.41
CA MET A 125 -15.27 -11.05 -18.03
C MET A 125 -16.76 -10.97 -17.65
N VAL A 126 -17.16 -11.62 -16.55
CA VAL A 126 -18.47 -11.43 -15.95
C VAL A 126 -18.30 -10.59 -14.69
N ASN A 127 -18.85 -9.37 -14.74
CA ASN A 127 -18.91 -8.52 -13.56
C ASN A 127 -20.15 -8.84 -12.75
N VAL A 128 -19.97 -9.06 -11.43
CA VAL A 128 -21.04 -9.24 -10.44
C VAL A 128 -21.14 -7.96 -9.65
N SER A 129 -22.26 -7.24 -9.78
CA SER A 129 -22.53 -6.00 -9.05
C SER A 129 -23.79 -6.15 -8.20
N TYR A 130 -23.88 -5.44 -7.08
CA TYR A 130 -25.10 -5.37 -6.28
C TYR A 130 -25.54 -3.92 -6.07
N VAL A 131 -26.86 -3.70 -5.92
CA VAL A 131 -27.43 -2.37 -5.86
C VAL A 131 -27.81 -2.00 -4.43
N VAL A 132 -27.14 -1.00 -3.86
CA VAL A 132 -27.41 -0.48 -2.52
C VAL A 132 -27.90 0.96 -2.61
N GLU A 133 -29.14 1.22 -2.16
CA GLU A 133 -29.72 2.57 -2.12
C GLU A 133 -29.61 3.34 -3.45
N ASN A 134 -29.78 2.64 -4.60
CA ASN A 134 -29.58 3.13 -5.97
C ASN A 134 -28.11 3.41 -6.38
N THR A 135 -27.15 2.91 -5.64
CA THR A 135 -25.74 2.89 -6.03
C THR A 135 -25.36 1.47 -6.43
N ILE A 136 -24.75 1.32 -7.60
CA ILE A 136 -24.18 0.05 -8.03
C ILE A 136 -22.82 -0.08 -7.34
N ILE A 137 -22.62 -1.19 -6.67
CA ILE A 137 -21.35 -1.57 -6.07
C ILE A 137 -20.89 -2.81 -6.82
N ASP A 138 -19.78 -2.70 -7.51
CA ASP A 138 -19.16 -3.83 -8.17
C ASP A 138 -18.59 -4.76 -7.10
N ALA A 139 -19.15 -5.96 -7.01
CA ALA A 139 -18.66 -6.94 -6.05
C ALA A 139 -17.42 -7.64 -6.58
N TYR A 140 -17.37 -7.90 -7.89
CA TYR A 140 -16.20 -8.55 -8.49
C TYR A 140 -16.33 -8.80 -10.00
N SER A 141 -15.17 -8.87 -10.67
CA SER A 141 -15.04 -9.32 -12.04
C SER A 141 -14.49 -10.73 -12.10
N ASN A 142 -15.27 -11.64 -12.69
CA ASN A 142 -14.92 -13.04 -12.89
C ASN A 142 -14.47 -13.25 -14.32
N TYR A 143 -13.38 -13.95 -14.53
CA TYR A 143 -12.91 -14.26 -15.86
C TYR A 143 -13.32 -15.69 -16.23
N ILE A 144 -14.01 -15.80 -17.36
CA ILE A 144 -14.58 -17.04 -17.87
C ILE A 144 -14.20 -17.29 -19.32
N ILE A 145 -14.20 -18.53 -19.71
CA ILE A 145 -14.04 -18.97 -21.11
C ILE A 145 -15.20 -19.88 -21.50
N LEU A 146 -15.52 -19.94 -22.77
CA LEU A 146 -16.35 -20.99 -23.36
C LEU A 146 -15.43 -22.10 -23.84
N TYR A 147 -15.52 -23.29 -23.25
CA TYR A 147 -14.67 -24.43 -23.55
C TYR A 147 -15.51 -25.70 -23.75
N ASP A 148 -15.43 -26.30 -24.95
CA ASP A 148 -16.19 -27.49 -25.36
C ASP A 148 -17.72 -27.36 -25.13
N GLY A 149 -18.24 -26.11 -25.22
CA GLY A 149 -19.65 -25.78 -25.08
C GLY A 149 -20.11 -25.47 -23.66
N ASP A 150 -19.23 -25.57 -22.67
CA ASP A 150 -19.49 -25.24 -21.27
C ASP A 150 -18.75 -23.95 -20.86
N VAL A 151 -19.31 -23.21 -19.90
CA VAL A 151 -18.66 -22.05 -19.28
C VAL A 151 -17.76 -22.54 -18.16
N GLU A 152 -16.49 -22.14 -18.22
CA GLU A 152 -15.49 -22.50 -17.23
C GLU A 152 -14.85 -21.22 -16.66
N PHE A 153 -14.44 -21.25 -15.38
CA PHE A 153 -13.57 -20.21 -14.86
C PHE A 153 -12.20 -20.29 -15.52
N PHE A 154 -11.62 -19.14 -15.77
CA PHE A 154 -10.25 -19.04 -16.25
C PHE A 154 -9.28 -18.99 -15.06
N LYS A 155 -8.18 -19.71 -15.17
CA LYS A 155 -7.10 -19.75 -14.18
C LYS A 155 -5.83 -19.22 -14.79
N THR A 156 -5.24 -18.23 -14.14
CA THR A 156 -3.88 -17.79 -14.48
C THR A 156 -2.83 -18.63 -13.73
N PRO A 157 -1.60 -18.71 -14.23
CA PRO A 157 -0.49 -19.36 -13.51
C PRO A 157 -0.25 -18.75 -12.12
N ASN A 158 -0.66 -17.50 -11.88
CA ASN A 158 -0.53 -16.83 -10.60
C ASN A 158 -1.33 -17.52 -9.49
N TYR A 159 -2.48 -18.11 -9.81
CA TYR A 159 -3.33 -18.73 -8.78
C TYR A 159 -2.60 -19.86 -8.04
N ASP A 160 -1.99 -20.80 -8.77
CA ASP A 160 -1.25 -21.89 -8.12
C ASP A 160 -0.07 -21.39 -7.30
N TYR A 161 0.64 -20.40 -7.85
CA TYR A 161 1.75 -19.76 -7.16
C TYR A 161 1.28 -19.03 -5.89
N ASN A 162 0.22 -18.23 -5.97
CA ASN A 162 -0.33 -17.50 -4.84
C ASN A 162 -0.89 -18.48 -3.79
N LEU A 163 -1.55 -19.57 -4.21
CA LEU A 163 -2.06 -20.59 -3.32
C LEU A 163 -0.93 -21.24 -2.52
N GLU A 164 0.20 -21.57 -3.15
CA GLU A 164 1.37 -22.10 -2.47
C GLU A 164 1.98 -21.06 -1.51
N THR A 165 2.09 -19.81 -1.95
CA THR A 165 2.69 -18.71 -1.19
C THR A 165 1.83 -18.31 0.03
N THR A 166 0.50 -18.38 -0.09
CA THR A 166 -0.44 -17.94 0.95
C THR A 166 -0.98 -19.07 1.85
N GLN A 167 -0.67 -20.34 1.56
CA GLN A 167 -1.16 -21.50 2.35
C GLN A 167 -0.87 -21.40 3.85
N GLU A 168 0.11 -20.60 4.26
CA GLU A 168 0.51 -20.36 5.65
C GLU A 168 0.03 -19.00 6.19
N LEU A 169 -0.88 -18.31 5.49
CA LEU A 169 -1.45 -17.07 6.03
C LEU A 169 -2.09 -17.35 7.39
N TRP A 170 -1.66 -16.56 8.35
CA TRP A 170 -1.86 -16.75 9.77
C TRP A 170 -3.32 -16.67 10.17
N THR A 171 -3.81 -17.75 10.73
CA THR A 171 -5.18 -17.84 11.28
C THR A 171 -5.17 -18.13 12.78
N ASP A 172 -3.99 -18.37 13.38
CA ASP A 172 -3.88 -18.56 14.83
C ASP A 172 -3.85 -17.24 15.59
N ASP A 173 -4.38 -17.26 16.82
CA ASP A 173 -4.53 -16.06 17.66
C ASP A 173 -3.22 -15.27 17.85
N LYS A 174 -2.07 -15.94 17.89
CA LYS A 174 -0.78 -15.29 18.11
C LYS A 174 -0.37 -14.51 16.88
N SER A 175 -0.47 -15.11 15.71
CA SER A 175 -0.13 -14.48 14.43
C SER A 175 -1.06 -13.31 14.13
N LEU A 176 -2.36 -13.47 14.39
CA LEU A 176 -3.32 -12.37 14.24
C LEU A 176 -3.03 -11.21 15.19
N GLN A 177 -2.47 -11.46 16.40
CA GLN A 177 -2.04 -10.39 17.29
C GLN A 177 -0.78 -9.66 16.79
N GLU A 178 0.10 -10.33 16.06
CA GLU A 178 1.22 -9.66 15.40
C GLU A 178 0.71 -8.71 14.29
N CYS A 179 -0.32 -9.13 13.54
CA CYS A 179 -0.97 -8.29 12.52
C CYS A 179 -1.70 -7.06 13.04
N LEU A 180 -1.71 -6.82 14.35
CA LEU A 180 -2.27 -5.62 14.99
C LEU A 180 -1.20 -4.64 15.47
N LYS A 181 0.08 -5.02 15.39
CA LYS A 181 1.17 -4.17 15.88
C LYS A 181 1.54 -3.11 14.85
N PRO A 182 2.04 -1.95 15.34
CA PRO A 182 2.67 -0.99 14.45
C PRO A 182 3.91 -1.61 13.79
N GLN A 183 4.17 -1.20 12.56
CA GLN A 183 5.35 -1.53 11.79
C GLN A 183 5.88 -0.25 11.17
N ASN A 184 7.06 -0.34 10.54
CA ASN A 184 7.57 0.73 9.71
C ASN A 184 6.49 1.13 8.69
N ASP A 185 6.29 2.40 8.45
CA ASP A 185 5.27 2.95 7.53
C ASP A 185 3.80 2.60 7.86
N ILE A 186 3.55 1.78 8.91
CA ILE A 186 2.22 1.38 9.39
C ILE A 186 2.06 1.80 10.86
N GLU A 187 2.12 3.09 11.14
CA GLU A 187 2.10 3.66 12.50
C GLU A 187 0.68 3.69 13.09
N CYS A 188 0.05 2.52 13.20
CA CYS A 188 -1.33 2.38 13.67
C CYS A 188 -1.55 2.83 15.13
N ASP A 189 -0.50 2.99 15.91
CA ASP A 189 -0.52 3.50 17.29
C ASP A 189 -0.26 5.02 17.39
N ASP A 190 0.14 5.68 16.29
CA ASP A 190 0.29 7.14 16.25
C ASP A 190 -1.05 7.83 16.58
N PRO A 191 -1.06 8.84 17.46
CA PRO A 191 -2.30 9.53 17.87
C PRO A 191 -3.06 10.18 16.70
N VAL A 192 -2.37 10.63 15.65
CA VAL A 192 -3.01 11.25 14.47
C VAL A 192 -3.69 10.18 13.64
N VAL A 193 -2.97 9.11 13.27
CA VAL A 193 -3.53 7.97 12.53
C VAL A 193 -4.75 7.41 13.26
N LYS A 194 -4.62 7.21 14.57
CA LYS A 194 -5.70 6.70 15.41
C LYS A 194 -6.93 7.60 15.43
N SER A 195 -6.72 8.92 15.57
CA SER A 195 -7.82 9.89 15.56
C SER A 195 -8.59 9.90 14.22
N TYR A 196 -7.87 9.83 13.10
CA TYR A 196 -8.50 9.77 11.79
C TYR A 196 -9.27 8.46 11.59
N SER A 197 -8.68 7.34 11.97
CA SER A 197 -9.35 6.03 11.90
C SER A 197 -10.62 5.99 12.76
N ASP A 198 -10.58 6.56 13.97
CA ASP A 198 -11.74 6.67 14.86
C ASP A 198 -12.84 7.56 14.25
N ASP A 199 -12.48 8.67 13.60
CA ASP A 199 -13.44 9.57 12.94
C ASP A 199 -14.07 8.90 11.71
N ILE A 200 -13.28 8.21 10.88
CA ILE A 200 -13.77 7.46 9.71
C ILE A 200 -14.76 6.37 10.14
N CYS A 201 -14.41 5.63 11.19
CA CYS A 201 -15.19 4.49 11.67
C CYS A 201 -16.31 4.88 12.64
N TYR A 202 -16.48 6.20 12.94
CA TYR A 202 -17.46 6.65 13.92
C TYR A 202 -18.88 6.16 13.60
N GLY A 203 -19.46 5.40 14.53
CA GLY A 203 -20.82 4.85 14.41
C GLY A 203 -20.95 3.62 13.50
N ALA A 204 -19.84 3.04 13.04
CA ALA A 204 -19.86 1.74 12.34
C ALA A 204 -20.38 0.64 13.29
N LYS A 205 -21.16 -0.30 12.75
CA LYS A 205 -21.87 -1.33 13.54
C LYS A 205 -20.99 -2.53 13.85
N ASP A 206 -20.08 -2.85 12.94
CA ASP A 206 -19.21 -4.02 12.98
C ASP A 206 -17.92 -3.77 12.21
N ASP A 207 -17.04 -4.76 12.14
CA ASP A 207 -15.75 -4.62 11.48
C ASP A 207 -15.88 -4.57 9.95
N TRP A 208 -16.90 -5.18 9.36
CA TRP A 208 -17.19 -5.07 7.93
C TRP A 208 -17.49 -3.63 7.53
N GLU A 209 -18.37 -2.96 8.29
CA GLU A 209 -18.69 -1.55 8.02
C GLU A 209 -17.48 -0.62 8.25
N LYS A 210 -16.60 -0.93 9.24
CA LYS A 210 -15.37 -0.17 9.45
C LYS A 210 -14.43 -0.28 8.25
N VAL A 211 -14.17 -1.51 7.78
CA VAL A 211 -13.29 -1.75 6.63
C VAL A 211 -13.83 -1.09 5.37
N PHE A 212 -15.14 -1.17 5.12
CA PHE A 212 -15.77 -0.48 4.01
C PHE A 212 -15.58 1.05 4.06
N ARG A 213 -15.72 1.66 5.24
CA ARG A 213 -15.53 3.10 5.42
C ARG A 213 -14.07 3.52 5.23
N ILE A 214 -13.12 2.70 5.74
CA ILE A 214 -11.68 2.92 5.55
C ILE A 214 -11.35 2.86 4.06
N TYR A 215 -11.79 1.81 3.37
CA TYR A 215 -11.56 1.67 1.93
C TYR A 215 -12.14 2.85 1.13
N THR A 216 -13.43 3.19 1.39
CA THR A 216 -14.09 4.32 0.76
C THR A 216 -13.38 5.64 1.03
N TYR A 217 -12.88 5.86 2.25
CA TYR A 217 -12.10 7.05 2.58
C TYR A 217 -10.85 7.14 1.71
N ILE A 218 -10.08 6.07 1.62
CA ILE A 218 -8.84 6.05 0.83
C ILE A 218 -9.14 6.29 -0.64
N THR A 219 -10.06 5.55 -1.23
CA THR A 219 -10.36 5.65 -2.67
C THR A 219 -11.03 6.98 -3.07
N THR A 220 -11.63 7.71 -2.13
CA THR A 220 -12.34 8.97 -2.41
C THR A 220 -11.64 10.23 -1.89
N GLN A 221 -10.76 10.11 -0.91
CA GLN A 221 -10.14 11.28 -0.24
C GLN A 221 -8.62 11.36 -0.43
N MET A 222 -8.02 10.33 -1.01
CA MET A 222 -6.62 10.33 -1.37
C MET A 222 -6.45 10.37 -2.89
N ALA A 223 -5.28 10.80 -3.36
CA ALA A 223 -4.96 10.88 -4.77
C ALA A 223 -3.71 10.06 -5.08
N TYR A 224 -3.69 9.42 -6.26
CA TYR A 224 -2.51 8.74 -6.76
C TYR A 224 -1.48 9.74 -7.27
N ASP A 225 -0.21 9.54 -6.92
CA ASP A 225 0.90 10.44 -7.24
C ASP A 225 1.61 10.01 -8.54
N ASP A 226 1.09 10.42 -9.69
CA ASP A 226 1.72 10.14 -10.97
C ASP A 226 3.08 10.85 -11.12
N VAL A 227 3.30 11.94 -10.38
CA VAL A 227 4.57 12.69 -10.39
C VAL A 227 5.68 11.87 -9.75
N GLN A 228 5.41 11.20 -8.63
CA GLN A 228 6.39 10.34 -7.95
C GLN A 228 6.84 9.16 -8.82
N VAL A 229 5.92 8.60 -9.60
CA VAL A 229 6.22 7.46 -10.50
C VAL A 229 7.12 7.87 -11.66
N GLU A 230 7.02 9.13 -12.13
CA GLU A 230 7.80 9.62 -13.26
C GLU A 230 9.17 10.21 -12.86
N ASP A 231 9.37 10.56 -11.58
CA ASP A 231 10.57 11.25 -11.08
C ASP A 231 11.32 10.43 -10.02
N ASP A 232 12.35 9.71 -10.43
CA ASP A 232 13.22 8.87 -9.57
C ASP A 232 13.93 9.64 -8.43
N PHE A 233 13.75 10.96 -8.33
CA PHE A 233 14.45 11.80 -7.35
C PHE A 233 13.60 12.23 -6.16
N THR A 234 12.30 11.98 -6.19
CA THR A 234 11.41 12.38 -5.09
C THR A 234 11.25 11.21 -4.12
N VAL A 235 12.03 11.20 -3.05
CA VAL A 235 11.82 10.26 -1.95
C VAL A 235 10.66 10.80 -1.10
N TYR A 236 9.49 10.22 -1.25
CA TYR A 236 8.37 10.48 -0.36
C TYR A 236 8.29 9.35 0.67
N HIS A 237 8.04 9.70 1.91
CA HIS A 237 7.75 8.73 2.95
C HIS A 237 6.28 8.29 2.81
N ASP A 238 6.07 7.04 2.48
CA ASP A 238 4.74 6.43 2.34
C ASP A 238 4.18 5.91 3.68
N GLY A 239 4.74 6.37 4.80
CA GLY A 239 4.26 6.07 6.14
C GLY A 239 2.86 6.64 6.40
N ALA A 240 2.01 5.83 7.04
CA ALA A 240 0.61 6.16 7.29
C ALA A 240 0.42 7.48 8.04
N LYS A 241 1.32 7.83 8.94
CA LYS A 241 1.32 9.11 9.67
C LYS A 241 1.50 10.32 8.75
N CYS A 242 2.42 10.23 7.79
CA CYS A 242 2.67 11.28 6.80
C CYS A 242 1.48 11.42 5.85
N LEU A 243 0.99 10.28 5.34
CA LEU A 243 -0.10 10.23 4.38
C LEU A 243 -1.43 10.73 4.94
N THR A 244 -1.71 10.50 6.22
CA THR A 244 -2.89 11.05 6.90
C THR A 244 -2.98 12.58 6.78
N ARG A 245 -1.85 13.26 6.62
CA ARG A 245 -1.78 14.72 6.44
C ARG A 245 -1.68 15.14 4.98
N ARG A 246 -0.99 14.34 4.16
CA ARG A 246 -0.69 14.66 2.77
C ARG A 246 -1.82 14.28 1.82
N GLY A 247 -2.38 13.07 1.96
CA GLY A 247 -3.47 12.57 1.12
C GLY A 247 -3.08 12.24 -0.32
N ILE A 248 -1.78 12.11 -0.63
CA ILE A 248 -1.25 11.78 -1.95
C ILE A 248 -0.20 10.70 -1.77
N ALA A 249 -0.30 9.60 -2.52
CA ALA A 249 0.57 8.44 -2.40
C ALA A 249 0.64 7.60 -3.69
N ILE A 250 1.57 6.64 -3.72
CA ILE A 250 1.59 5.53 -4.67
C ILE A 250 0.97 4.27 -4.04
N CYS A 251 1.02 3.13 -4.72
CA CYS A 251 0.39 1.87 -4.28
C CYS A 251 0.77 1.43 -2.87
N GLU A 252 2.05 1.52 -2.51
CA GLU A 252 2.54 1.17 -1.18
C GLU A 252 1.93 2.06 -0.10
N GLY A 253 1.89 3.37 -0.32
CA GLY A 253 1.31 4.31 0.64
C GLY A 253 -0.18 4.10 0.86
N PHE A 254 -0.96 3.78 -0.18
CA PHE A 254 -2.38 3.42 -0.02
C PHE A 254 -2.55 2.17 0.83
N SER A 255 -1.72 1.17 0.58
CA SER A 255 -1.73 -0.11 1.32
C SER A 255 -1.33 0.09 2.77
N ASN A 256 -0.26 0.85 3.04
CA ASN A 256 0.17 1.22 4.40
C ASN A 256 -0.91 1.96 5.17
N GLN A 257 -1.57 2.93 4.53
CA GLN A 257 -2.65 3.71 5.14
C GLN A 257 -3.86 2.84 5.46
N PHE A 258 -4.26 1.96 4.54
CA PHE A 258 -5.38 1.03 4.77
C PHE A 258 -5.09 0.12 5.95
N VAL A 259 -3.93 -0.51 5.97
CA VAL A 259 -3.51 -1.43 7.03
C VAL A 259 -3.41 -0.71 8.37
N ALA A 260 -2.82 0.51 8.41
CA ALA A 260 -2.70 1.28 9.65
C ALA A 260 -4.07 1.64 10.23
N PHE A 261 -5.03 2.06 9.40
CA PHE A 261 -6.38 2.37 9.87
C PHE A 261 -7.14 1.13 10.36
N CYS A 262 -7.01 -0.02 9.66
CA CYS A 262 -7.59 -1.29 10.11
C CYS A 262 -7.01 -1.72 11.46
N ARG A 263 -5.68 -1.71 11.61
CA ARG A 263 -5.00 -2.08 12.86
C ARG A 263 -5.35 -1.13 14.01
N ALA A 264 -5.50 0.17 13.75
CA ALA A 264 -5.94 1.15 14.75
C ALA A 264 -7.36 0.85 15.28
N GLN A 265 -8.20 0.17 14.49
CA GLN A 265 -9.53 -0.31 14.87
C GLN A 265 -9.54 -1.73 15.45
N GLY A 266 -8.36 -2.35 15.62
CA GLY A 266 -8.23 -3.71 16.14
C GLY A 266 -8.54 -4.80 15.11
N ILE A 267 -8.49 -4.50 13.82
CA ILE A 267 -8.74 -5.42 12.72
C ILE A 267 -7.39 -5.86 12.14
N PRO A 268 -7.06 -7.17 12.16
CA PRO A 268 -5.80 -7.66 11.60
C PRO A 268 -5.72 -7.40 10.10
N ALA A 269 -4.62 -6.78 9.66
CA ALA A 269 -4.38 -6.48 8.25
C ALA A 269 -2.88 -6.45 7.96
N VAL A 270 -2.50 -6.71 6.71
CA VAL A 270 -1.11 -6.77 6.25
C VAL A 270 -0.97 -6.16 4.87
N VAL A 271 0.19 -5.60 4.57
CA VAL A 271 0.57 -5.21 3.20
C VAL A 271 1.12 -6.43 2.47
N GLN A 272 0.78 -6.54 1.20
CA GLN A 272 1.27 -7.57 0.30
C GLN A 272 2.09 -6.89 -0.79
N PHE A 273 3.20 -7.50 -1.18
CA PHE A 273 4.06 -7.04 -2.26
C PHE A 273 4.11 -8.05 -3.39
N GLY A 274 4.15 -7.57 -4.60
CA GLY A 274 4.21 -8.43 -5.76
C GLY A 274 4.12 -7.68 -7.07
N VAL A 275 3.51 -8.32 -8.07
CA VAL A 275 3.29 -7.75 -9.39
C VAL A 275 1.80 -7.58 -9.60
N GLY A 276 1.38 -6.38 -9.97
CA GLY A 276 0.01 -6.06 -10.38
C GLY A 276 -0.06 -5.84 -11.89
N PHE A 277 -1.01 -6.51 -12.55
CA PHE A 277 -1.19 -6.43 -13.99
C PHE A 277 -2.30 -5.46 -14.32
N SER A 278 -1.96 -4.38 -15.00
CA SER A 278 -2.94 -3.32 -15.33
C SER A 278 -3.52 -3.43 -16.74
N THR A 279 -3.01 -4.36 -17.57
CA THR A 279 -3.48 -4.52 -18.95
C THR A 279 -3.62 -5.97 -19.35
N TYR A 280 -4.53 -6.23 -20.31
CA TYR A 280 -4.70 -7.56 -20.92
C TYR A 280 -3.42 -8.06 -21.59
N ASP A 281 -2.63 -7.17 -22.18
CA ASP A 281 -1.37 -7.53 -22.83
C ASP A 281 -0.35 -8.04 -21.80
N ASP A 282 -0.36 -7.53 -20.58
CA ASP A 282 0.51 -7.96 -19.48
C ASP A 282 0.14 -9.39 -19.02
N LEU A 283 -1.16 -9.74 -19.01
CA LEU A 283 -1.64 -11.09 -18.70
C LEU A 283 -1.17 -12.13 -19.70
N ILE A 284 -0.94 -11.74 -20.95
CA ILE A 284 -0.53 -12.64 -22.04
C ILE A 284 0.95 -13.03 -21.92
N ASP A 285 1.78 -12.15 -21.37
CA ASP A 285 3.23 -12.36 -21.24
C ASP A 285 3.63 -13.01 -19.89
N LEU A 286 2.65 -13.57 -19.13
CA LEU A 286 2.86 -14.23 -17.82
C LEU A 286 4.00 -15.26 -17.78
N ASN A 287 4.35 -15.88 -18.91
CA ASN A 287 5.45 -16.84 -18.97
C ASN A 287 6.85 -16.19 -18.93
N GLU A 288 6.96 -14.87 -19.07
CA GLU A 288 8.23 -14.13 -18.99
C GLU A 288 8.51 -13.56 -17.60
N LEU A 289 7.55 -13.71 -16.67
CA LEU A 289 7.55 -13.07 -15.33
C LEU A 289 8.39 -13.79 -14.26
N GLU A 290 9.19 -14.79 -14.60
CA GLU A 290 10.08 -15.46 -13.62
C GLU A 290 11.18 -14.53 -13.05
N SER A 291 11.34 -13.32 -13.59
CA SER A 291 12.43 -12.39 -13.22
C SER A 291 11.99 -10.95 -12.93
N ILE A 292 10.70 -10.70 -12.68
CA ILE A 292 10.22 -9.36 -12.37
C ILE A 292 10.33 -9.13 -10.85
N ASP A 293 11.00 -8.05 -10.46
CA ASP A 293 10.99 -7.52 -9.12
C ASP A 293 9.58 -7.01 -8.75
N SER A 294 9.26 -6.93 -7.47
CA SER A 294 7.98 -6.37 -7.01
C SER A 294 7.82 -4.94 -7.52
N ASP A 295 6.70 -4.65 -8.17
CA ASP A 295 6.36 -3.33 -8.71
C ASP A 295 5.03 -2.79 -8.18
N HIS A 296 4.35 -3.57 -7.35
CA HIS A 296 3.04 -3.22 -6.83
C HIS A 296 2.84 -3.68 -5.38
N ALA A 297 2.02 -2.93 -4.65
CA ALA A 297 1.63 -3.23 -3.28
C ALA A 297 0.11 -3.08 -3.11
N TRP A 298 -0.47 -4.02 -2.34
CA TRP A 298 -1.88 -4.01 -1.95
C TRP A 298 -2.03 -4.50 -0.52
N ALA A 299 -3.23 -4.73 -0.03
CA ALA A 299 -3.43 -5.17 1.34
C ALA A 299 -4.24 -6.45 1.44
N ALA A 300 -4.07 -7.16 2.55
CA ALA A 300 -4.99 -8.21 2.99
C ALA A 300 -5.53 -7.88 4.39
N VAL A 301 -6.81 -8.21 4.64
CA VAL A 301 -7.53 -7.94 5.89
C VAL A 301 -8.24 -9.20 6.37
N TYR A 302 -8.17 -9.47 7.69
CA TYR A 302 -8.80 -10.64 8.29
C TYR A 302 -10.16 -10.29 8.88
N LEU A 303 -11.22 -10.82 8.28
CA LEU A 303 -12.61 -10.59 8.67
C LEU A 303 -13.39 -11.89 8.73
N GLY A 304 -14.27 -12.04 9.71
CA GLY A 304 -15.16 -13.19 9.78
C GLY A 304 -14.49 -14.56 9.91
N GLY A 305 -13.16 -14.61 10.11
CA GLY A 305 -12.41 -15.86 10.19
C GLY A 305 -11.59 -16.19 8.93
N GLU A 306 -11.58 -15.30 7.93
CA GLU A 306 -10.93 -15.50 6.63
C GLU A 306 -10.14 -14.26 6.22
N TRP A 307 -9.12 -14.43 5.35
CA TRP A 307 -8.37 -13.34 4.74
C TRP A 307 -9.03 -12.91 3.44
N PHE A 308 -9.16 -11.60 3.25
CA PHE A 308 -9.62 -10.95 2.02
C PHE A 308 -8.57 -9.97 1.52
N TYR A 309 -8.47 -9.84 0.21
CA TYR A 309 -7.53 -8.93 -0.43
C TYR A 309 -8.25 -7.66 -0.88
N VAL A 310 -7.55 -6.54 -0.78
CA VAL A 310 -8.04 -5.24 -1.22
C VAL A 310 -6.93 -4.50 -1.94
N ASP A 311 -7.24 -3.88 -3.07
CA ASP A 311 -6.33 -2.97 -3.74
C ASP A 311 -6.97 -1.59 -3.95
N PRO A 312 -6.75 -0.66 -3.02
CA PRO A 312 -7.29 0.68 -3.17
C PRO A 312 -6.72 1.43 -4.37
N THR A 313 -5.53 1.07 -4.86
CA THR A 313 -4.84 1.76 -5.95
C THR A 313 -5.62 1.66 -7.26
N PHE A 314 -6.14 0.47 -7.56
CA PHE A 314 -6.90 0.25 -8.79
C PHE A 314 -8.31 0.82 -8.74
N ASP A 315 -8.81 1.15 -7.56
CA ASP A 315 -10.14 1.73 -7.33
C ASP A 315 -10.12 3.24 -7.00
N ILE A 316 -8.95 3.90 -7.07
CA ILE A 316 -8.80 5.30 -6.68
C ILE A 316 -9.62 6.26 -7.56
N GLY A 317 -10.23 7.26 -6.94
CA GLY A 317 -11.07 8.26 -7.62
C GLY A 317 -10.37 9.58 -7.94
N CYS A 318 -9.08 9.73 -7.66
CA CYS A 318 -8.34 10.97 -7.87
C CYS A 318 -6.87 10.72 -8.19
N TYR A 319 -6.36 11.43 -9.19
CA TYR A 319 -4.95 11.38 -9.60
C TYR A 319 -4.33 12.77 -9.45
N TYR A 320 -3.12 12.84 -8.92
CA TYR A 320 -2.31 14.05 -8.90
C TYR A 320 -1.34 14.01 -10.08
N GLU A 321 -1.55 14.91 -11.04
CA GLU A 321 -0.78 15.01 -12.28
C GLU A 321 0.02 16.32 -12.32
N GLY A 322 1.18 16.32 -12.95
CA GLY A 322 2.02 17.48 -13.17
C GLY A 322 3.48 17.11 -13.36
N ASP A 323 4.32 18.09 -13.67
CA ASP A 323 5.76 17.93 -13.61
C ASP A 323 6.24 18.33 -12.21
N ALA A 324 7.31 17.71 -11.69
CA ALA A 324 7.92 18.03 -10.37
C ALA A 324 8.26 19.54 -10.17
N TRP A 325 8.24 20.32 -11.24
CA TRP A 325 8.60 21.75 -11.27
C TRP A 325 7.43 22.68 -11.63
N ASP A 326 6.23 22.13 -11.86
CA ASP A 326 5.02 22.90 -12.20
C ASP A 326 3.94 22.71 -11.11
N ASP A 327 3.00 23.64 -11.01
CA ASP A 327 1.86 23.49 -10.10
C ASP A 327 1.01 22.30 -10.58
N GLY A 328 1.15 21.14 -9.91
CA GLY A 328 0.36 19.94 -10.20
C GLY A 328 -1.14 20.19 -10.08
N TYR A 329 -1.95 19.40 -10.74
CA TYR A 329 -3.41 19.47 -10.69
C TYR A 329 -4.01 18.10 -10.37
N PHE A 330 -5.23 18.12 -9.81
CA PHE A 330 -5.97 16.91 -9.51
C PHE A 330 -6.92 16.58 -10.67
N ASP A 331 -6.87 15.34 -11.15
CA ASP A 331 -7.84 14.80 -12.09
C ASP A 331 -8.76 13.81 -11.34
N GLU A 332 -10.04 14.16 -11.25
CA GLU A 332 -11.04 13.39 -10.52
C GLU A 332 -11.74 12.40 -11.45
N VAL A 333 -11.76 11.13 -11.07
CA VAL A 333 -12.55 10.07 -11.70
C VAL A 333 -13.50 9.48 -10.66
N THR A 334 -14.42 8.64 -11.09
CA THR A 334 -15.29 7.98 -10.10
C THR A 334 -14.52 6.82 -9.46
N PRO A 335 -14.44 6.75 -8.12
CA PRO A 335 -13.81 5.64 -7.43
C PRO A 335 -14.57 4.34 -7.66
N GLY A 336 -13.82 3.23 -7.75
CA GLY A 336 -14.36 1.88 -7.90
C GLY A 336 -14.48 1.12 -6.57
N TYR A 337 -14.98 -0.10 -6.68
CA TYR A 337 -15.00 -1.11 -5.62
C TYR A 337 -14.67 -2.50 -6.18
N ALA A 338 -14.08 -2.58 -7.38
CA ALA A 338 -13.78 -3.83 -8.07
C ALA A 338 -12.71 -4.65 -7.35
N PHE A 339 -11.86 -4.00 -6.57
CA PHE A 339 -10.78 -4.61 -5.80
C PHE A 339 -11.02 -4.58 -4.29
N TYR A 340 -12.30 -4.62 -3.89
CA TYR A 340 -12.70 -4.62 -2.48
C TYR A 340 -13.08 -6.01 -1.99
N LEU A 341 -12.40 -6.51 -0.94
CA LEU A 341 -12.63 -7.81 -0.26
C LEU A 341 -12.65 -9.01 -1.23
N LEU A 342 -11.64 -9.12 -2.07
CA LEU A 342 -11.49 -10.22 -3.02
C LEU A 342 -10.98 -11.50 -2.33
N PRO A 343 -11.51 -12.69 -2.69
CA PRO A 343 -10.90 -13.96 -2.32
C PRO A 343 -9.62 -14.21 -3.13
N LEU A 344 -8.86 -15.25 -2.75
CA LEU A 344 -7.61 -15.59 -3.41
C LEU A 344 -7.79 -15.91 -4.90
N GLU A 345 -8.85 -16.62 -5.24
CA GLU A 345 -9.22 -16.99 -6.62
C GLU A 345 -9.36 -15.76 -7.52
N ALA A 346 -9.85 -14.69 -6.92
CA ALA A 346 -10.14 -13.45 -7.56
C ALA A 346 -8.90 -12.57 -7.75
N ILE A 347 -8.21 -12.23 -6.65
CA ILE A 347 -7.02 -11.38 -6.71
C ILE A 347 -5.89 -12.02 -7.53
N SER A 348 -5.84 -13.35 -7.61
CA SER A 348 -4.82 -14.08 -8.35
C SER A 348 -4.95 -13.95 -9.87
N PHE A 349 -6.04 -13.38 -10.37
CA PHE A 349 -6.18 -13.17 -11.80
C PHE A 349 -5.15 -12.17 -12.32
N ASP A 350 -5.00 -11.04 -11.65
CA ASP A 350 -4.16 -9.91 -12.06
C ASP A 350 -3.08 -9.53 -11.03
N HIS A 351 -2.94 -10.27 -9.93
CA HIS A 351 -1.92 -10.07 -8.91
C HIS A 351 -1.12 -11.35 -8.67
N LYS A 352 0.21 -11.22 -8.67
CA LYS A 352 1.15 -12.27 -8.27
C LYS A 352 1.81 -11.89 -6.96
N ILE A 353 1.51 -12.61 -5.88
CA ILE A 353 2.06 -12.38 -4.54
C ILE A 353 3.51 -12.87 -4.51
N LEU A 354 4.48 -11.98 -4.40
CA LEU A 354 5.91 -12.35 -4.32
C LEU A 354 6.36 -12.51 -2.87
N ASP A 355 5.78 -11.76 -1.95
CA ASP A 355 6.08 -11.85 -0.52
C ASP A 355 4.80 -11.80 0.32
N ALA A 356 4.35 -12.98 0.76
CA ALA A 356 3.26 -13.11 1.72
C ALA A 356 3.76 -13.24 3.17
N ASP A 357 5.06 -13.39 3.37
CA ASP A 357 5.67 -13.62 4.69
C ASP A 357 6.08 -12.32 5.39
N THR A 358 5.28 -11.28 5.24
CA THR A 358 5.59 -9.94 5.74
C THR A 358 5.56 -9.77 7.26
N LEU A 359 5.22 -10.80 8.06
CA LEU A 359 5.00 -10.61 9.50
C LEU A 359 6.06 -11.18 10.44
N HIS A 360 6.89 -12.07 10.00
CA HIS A 360 7.86 -12.70 10.90
C HIS A 360 9.28 -12.63 10.34
N GLY A 361 10.15 -12.00 11.05
CA GLY A 361 11.58 -12.10 10.81
C GLY A 361 12.31 -10.76 10.79
N VAL A 362 13.56 -10.89 10.49
CA VAL A 362 14.49 -9.82 10.24
C VAL A 362 14.27 -9.36 8.81
N GLU A 363 13.91 -8.12 8.65
CA GLU A 363 13.66 -7.51 7.35
C GLU A 363 14.97 -7.21 6.62
N GLU A 364 15.94 -6.69 7.38
CA GLU A 364 17.25 -6.36 6.85
C GLU A 364 18.35 -6.70 7.85
N THR A 365 19.47 -7.23 7.38
CA THR A 365 20.69 -7.42 8.18
C THR A 365 21.89 -6.95 7.41
N GLY A 366 22.82 -6.32 8.09
CA GLY A 366 24.03 -5.88 7.43
C GLY A 366 25.18 -5.57 8.37
N SER A 367 26.28 -5.13 7.78
CA SER A 367 27.41 -4.58 8.50
C SER A 367 27.27 -3.07 8.58
N CYS A 368 27.38 -2.53 9.79
CA CYS A 368 27.42 -1.09 10.02
C CYS A 368 28.77 -0.62 10.62
N GLY A 369 29.83 -1.36 10.42
CA GLY A 369 31.18 -1.07 10.88
C GLY A 369 32.13 -2.24 10.78
N ASP A 370 33.41 -2.06 11.10
CA ASP A 370 34.43 -3.13 11.03
C ASP A 370 34.10 -4.33 11.94
N ASN A 371 33.47 -4.07 13.08
CA ASN A 371 33.09 -5.07 14.07
C ASN A 371 31.66 -4.87 14.57
N ALA A 372 30.83 -4.21 13.79
CA ALA A 372 29.45 -3.96 14.13
C ALA A 372 28.51 -4.44 13.01
N THR A 373 27.39 -4.99 13.40
CA THR A 373 26.31 -5.43 12.53
C THR A 373 24.99 -4.87 13.01
N TYR A 374 24.01 -4.82 12.11
CA TYR A 374 22.67 -4.42 12.45
C TYR A 374 21.64 -5.44 11.96
N GLU A 375 20.48 -5.36 12.55
CA GLU A 375 19.29 -6.10 12.22
C GLU A 375 18.09 -5.13 12.32
N ILE A 376 17.32 -5.02 11.25
CA ILE A 376 16.05 -4.30 11.26
C ILE A 376 14.95 -5.36 11.27
N THR A 377 14.09 -5.29 12.26
CA THR A 377 12.90 -6.14 12.35
C THR A 377 11.70 -5.39 11.79
N ARG A 378 10.71 -6.14 11.34
CA ARG A 378 9.51 -5.60 10.65
C ARG A 378 8.63 -4.66 11.48
N ASP A 379 8.82 -4.65 12.78
CA ASP A 379 8.23 -3.63 13.64
C ASP A 379 8.99 -2.29 13.61
N GLY A 380 9.92 -2.14 12.67
CA GLY A 380 10.75 -0.95 12.52
C GLY A 380 11.82 -0.81 13.62
N THR A 381 12.19 -1.88 14.31
CA THR A 381 13.27 -1.82 15.31
C THR A 381 14.61 -2.13 14.67
N LEU A 382 15.49 -1.13 14.60
CA LEU A 382 16.91 -1.28 14.30
C LEU A 382 17.65 -1.73 15.57
N THR A 383 18.24 -2.91 15.57
CA THR A 383 19.12 -3.40 16.65
C THR A 383 20.57 -3.44 16.20
N ILE A 384 21.45 -2.78 16.93
CA ILE A 384 22.88 -2.67 16.63
C ILE A 384 23.67 -3.56 17.58
N TYR A 385 24.53 -4.42 17.01
CA TYR A 385 25.39 -5.38 17.71
C TYR A 385 26.87 -5.05 17.48
N GLY A 386 27.74 -5.59 18.37
CA GLY A 386 29.17 -5.56 18.18
C GLY A 386 29.88 -4.38 18.83
N SER A 387 30.89 -3.80 18.19
CA SER A 387 31.75 -2.81 18.82
C SER A 387 32.43 -1.86 17.84
N GLY A 388 32.87 -0.70 18.35
CA GLY A 388 33.60 0.30 17.59
C GLY A 388 32.72 1.42 17.09
N GLU A 389 33.09 2.02 15.97
CA GLU A 389 32.33 3.02 15.27
C GLU A 389 31.31 2.36 14.37
N ILE A 390 30.13 2.97 14.27
CA ILE A 390 29.07 2.53 13.36
C ILE A 390 28.76 3.60 12.31
N LYS A 391 28.46 3.13 11.11
CA LYS A 391 27.85 3.87 10.01
C LYS A 391 26.89 2.92 9.28
N LEU A 392 25.63 3.28 9.20
CA LEU A 392 24.65 2.54 8.41
C LEU A 392 24.95 2.70 6.91
N PRO A 393 24.54 1.76 6.05
CA PRO A 393 24.58 1.94 4.60
C PRO A 393 23.73 3.14 4.16
N ASP A 394 24.12 3.78 3.06
CA ASP A 394 23.36 4.88 2.49
C ASP A 394 21.93 4.40 2.11
N GLY A 395 20.93 5.17 2.50
CA GLY A 395 19.51 4.82 2.30
C GLY A 395 18.93 3.80 3.29
N CYS A 396 19.69 3.35 4.28
CA CYS A 396 19.18 2.53 5.38
C CYS A 396 18.49 3.44 6.41
N ASN A 397 17.22 3.80 6.18
CA ASN A 397 16.42 4.73 7.00
C ASN A 397 15.00 4.22 7.32
N CYS A 398 14.67 2.98 6.93
CA CYS A 398 13.36 2.37 7.15
C CYS A 398 13.21 1.74 8.55
N PHE A 399 13.43 2.52 9.61
CA PHE A 399 13.22 2.11 11.00
C PHE A 399 12.78 3.30 11.86
N ASN A 400 11.92 3.02 12.82
CA ASN A 400 11.37 4.04 13.73
C ASN A 400 11.93 3.97 15.16
N LYS A 401 12.71 2.94 15.46
CA LYS A 401 13.27 2.69 16.79
C LYS A 401 14.70 2.18 16.70
N VAL A 402 15.59 2.77 17.49
CA VAL A 402 17.00 2.36 17.59
C VAL A 402 17.28 1.72 18.93
N VAL A 403 17.85 0.50 18.91
CA VAL A 403 18.26 -0.27 20.06
C VAL A 403 19.72 -0.68 19.93
N PHE A 404 20.50 -0.46 20.96
CA PHE A 404 21.85 -1.02 21.07
C PHE A 404 21.80 -2.30 21.90
N ALA A 405 22.27 -3.41 21.37
CA ALA A 405 22.26 -4.68 22.08
C ALA A 405 22.97 -4.56 23.45
N PRO A 406 22.49 -5.23 24.52
CA PRO A 406 23.00 -5.03 25.89
C PRO A 406 24.49 -5.34 26.07
N ASP A 407 25.04 -6.20 25.23
CA ASP A 407 26.45 -6.62 25.20
C ASP A 407 27.27 -5.92 24.13
N SER A 408 26.68 -4.96 23.41
CA SER A 408 27.37 -4.14 22.43
C SER A 408 28.33 -3.16 23.12
N ASN A 409 29.46 -2.89 22.45
CA ASN A 409 30.45 -1.90 22.88
C ASN A 409 30.71 -0.88 21.77
N ILE A 410 29.63 -0.27 21.30
CA ILE A 410 29.70 0.79 20.30
C ILE A 410 30.33 2.03 20.94
N THR A 411 31.32 2.60 20.27
CA THR A 411 32.10 3.72 20.82
C THR A 411 31.96 5.03 20.06
N ALA A 412 31.46 4.99 18.83
CA ALA A 412 31.22 6.17 18.03
C ALA A 412 30.01 5.97 17.11
N ILE A 413 29.24 7.02 16.93
CA ILE A 413 28.30 7.18 15.81
C ILE A 413 29.10 7.88 14.71
N GLY A 414 29.23 7.24 13.55
CA GLY A 414 30.00 7.76 12.42
C GLY A 414 29.32 8.94 11.71
N ASP A 415 30.05 9.50 10.75
CA ASP A 415 29.52 10.58 9.92
C ASP A 415 28.35 10.06 9.07
N ASP A 416 27.28 10.86 8.94
CA ASP A 416 26.03 10.54 8.21
C ASP A 416 25.36 9.23 8.66
N CYS A 417 25.57 8.77 9.88
CA CYS A 417 25.13 7.42 10.32
C CYS A 417 23.61 7.25 10.32
N PHE A 418 22.88 8.28 10.73
CA PHE A 418 21.41 8.33 10.79
C PHE A 418 20.89 9.52 9.97
N ILE A 419 21.54 9.84 8.87
CA ILE A 419 21.08 10.91 7.96
C ILE A 419 19.73 10.51 7.37
N ASP A 420 18.79 11.47 7.26
CA ASP A 420 17.44 11.28 6.68
C ASP A 420 16.62 10.16 7.35
N CYS A 421 16.87 9.91 8.65
CA CYS A 421 16.10 8.96 9.44
C CYS A 421 14.89 9.64 10.10
N ASP A 422 13.91 10.03 9.30
CA ASP A 422 12.78 10.88 9.74
C ASP A 422 11.78 10.14 10.66
N LEU A 423 11.79 8.82 10.65
CA LEU A 423 10.84 8.03 11.46
C LEU A 423 11.27 7.86 12.91
N ILE A 424 12.54 8.13 13.25
CA ILE A 424 13.01 7.96 14.63
C ILE A 424 12.55 9.13 15.51
N THR A 425 11.96 8.79 16.66
CA THR A 425 11.49 9.81 17.61
C THR A 425 12.37 9.92 18.87
N ILE A 426 12.96 8.81 19.27
CA ILE A 426 13.79 8.75 20.50
C ILE A 426 15.02 7.88 20.25
N VAL A 427 16.20 8.40 20.58
CA VAL A 427 17.47 7.65 20.56
C VAL A 427 18.14 7.70 21.95
N VAL A 428 18.43 6.53 22.48
CA VAL A 428 19.18 6.40 23.74
C VAL A 428 20.56 5.80 23.44
N LEU A 429 21.56 6.67 23.38
CA LEU A 429 22.93 6.25 23.11
C LEU A 429 23.53 5.49 24.32
N PRO A 430 24.27 4.38 24.11
CA PRO A 430 24.88 3.63 25.19
C PRO A 430 26.04 4.40 25.85
N ASN A 431 26.30 4.11 27.11
CA ASN A 431 27.36 4.80 27.88
C ASN A 431 28.79 4.58 27.35
N THR A 432 28.95 3.73 26.38
CA THR A 432 30.23 3.45 25.71
C THR A 432 30.61 4.48 24.66
N ILE A 433 29.65 5.27 24.15
CA ILE A 433 29.85 6.28 23.11
C ILE A 433 30.83 7.37 23.57
N LYS A 434 31.76 7.73 22.67
CA LYS A 434 32.78 8.78 22.86
C LYS A 434 32.65 9.94 21.90
N SER A 435 32.06 9.69 20.70
CA SER A 435 31.87 10.71 19.68
C SER A 435 30.59 10.49 18.88
N ILE A 436 30.05 11.59 18.41
CA ILE A 436 28.96 11.66 17.42
C ILE A 436 29.56 12.40 16.23
N GLY A 437 29.51 11.79 15.04
CA GLY A 437 30.12 12.26 13.81
C GLY A 437 29.43 13.47 13.18
N ASP A 438 30.00 13.94 12.06
CA ASP A 438 29.44 15.03 11.27
C ASP A 438 28.14 14.54 10.61
N SER A 439 27.09 15.37 10.58
CA SER A 439 25.77 15.05 10.03
C SER A 439 25.13 13.75 10.56
N ALA A 440 25.52 13.28 11.73
CA ALA A 440 25.14 11.96 12.22
C ALA A 440 23.62 11.74 12.38
N PHE A 441 22.85 12.81 12.61
CA PHE A 441 21.37 12.85 12.68
C PHE A 441 20.84 14.02 11.86
N TYR A 442 21.48 14.34 10.73
CA TYR A 442 21.05 15.41 9.84
C TYR A 442 19.69 15.09 9.24
N THR A 443 18.75 16.03 9.22
CA THR A 443 17.37 15.88 8.72
C THR A 443 16.54 14.77 9.38
N CYS A 444 16.80 14.43 10.64
CA CYS A 444 15.89 13.57 11.41
C CYS A 444 14.69 14.41 11.89
N GLU A 445 13.71 14.69 11.03
CA GLU A 445 12.65 15.69 11.28
C GLU A 445 11.76 15.35 12.47
N ASP A 446 11.41 14.08 12.70
CA ASP A 446 10.56 13.61 13.80
C ASP A 446 11.31 13.33 15.11
N LEU A 447 12.63 13.51 15.14
CA LEU A 447 13.45 13.21 16.32
C LEU A 447 13.17 14.20 17.46
N GLN A 448 12.55 13.72 18.53
CA GLN A 448 12.11 14.53 19.69
C GLN A 448 13.12 14.55 20.84
N TYR A 449 13.84 13.44 21.02
CA TYR A 449 14.74 13.30 22.17
C TYR A 449 15.93 12.40 21.85
N VAL A 450 17.13 12.88 22.22
CA VAL A 450 18.36 12.08 22.21
C VAL A 450 19.02 12.11 23.58
N TYR A 451 19.25 10.94 24.18
CA TYR A 451 20.09 10.83 25.36
C TYR A 451 21.56 10.71 24.94
N ILE A 452 22.35 11.73 25.28
CA ILE A 452 23.80 11.74 25.06
C ILE A 452 24.51 11.44 26.38
N PRO A 453 25.20 10.29 26.52
CA PRO A 453 25.77 9.88 27.81
C PRO A 453 27.01 10.67 28.20
N GLU A 454 27.30 10.69 29.51
CA GLU A 454 28.58 11.17 29.98
C GLU A 454 29.72 10.30 29.43
N GLY A 455 30.79 10.94 28.96
CA GLY A 455 31.90 10.29 28.27
C GLY A 455 31.98 10.59 26.77
N VAL A 456 30.94 11.21 26.18
CA VAL A 456 31.01 11.81 24.84
C VAL A 456 31.87 13.06 24.92
N THR A 457 32.89 13.15 24.07
CA THR A 457 33.86 14.22 24.06
C THR A 457 33.79 15.12 22.83
N TYR A 458 33.14 14.65 21.76
CA TYR A 458 32.99 15.31 20.47
C TYR A 458 31.57 15.12 19.93
N ILE A 459 30.99 16.21 19.42
CA ILE A 459 29.74 16.22 18.61
C ILE A 459 30.08 16.97 17.32
N GLY A 460 29.85 16.35 16.19
CA GLY A 460 30.27 16.77 14.87
C GLY A 460 29.54 17.99 14.33
N GLN A 461 30.00 18.43 13.15
CA GLN A 461 29.37 19.50 12.38
C GLN A 461 27.97 19.01 11.90
N GLN A 462 26.95 19.87 12.01
CA GLN A 462 25.58 19.58 11.56
C GLN A 462 24.99 18.27 12.16
N ALA A 463 25.51 17.82 13.28
CA ALA A 463 25.14 16.51 13.84
C ALA A 463 23.65 16.35 14.12
N PHE A 464 22.92 17.43 14.41
CA PHE A 464 21.47 17.48 14.66
C PHE A 464 20.82 18.65 13.91
N ASP A 465 21.38 19.03 12.75
CA ASP A 465 20.84 20.08 11.92
C ASP A 465 19.55 19.61 11.24
N PHE A 466 18.54 20.49 11.11
CA PHE A 466 17.19 20.19 10.62
C PHE A 466 16.42 19.10 11.40
N CYS A 467 16.69 18.94 12.71
CA CYS A 467 15.85 18.12 13.59
C CYS A 467 14.71 18.97 14.17
N ASP A 468 13.65 19.21 13.39
CA ASP A 468 12.61 20.23 13.69
C ASP A 468 11.79 19.96 14.95
N GLU A 469 11.57 18.69 15.30
CA GLU A 469 10.82 18.28 16.48
C GLU A 469 11.70 18.07 17.72
N LEU A 470 13.03 18.30 17.65
CA LEU A 470 13.94 18.06 18.74
C LEU A 470 13.69 19.05 19.90
N ALA A 471 13.16 18.53 21.00
CA ALA A 471 12.68 19.35 22.10
C ALA A 471 13.71 19.61 23.19
N TYR A 472 14.61 18.66 23.44
CA TYR A 472 15.59 18.76 24.52
C TYR A 472 16.88 18.01 24.23
N ILE A 473 18.02 18.70 24.38
CA ILE A 473 19.36 18.06 24.43
C ILE A 473 20.14 18.60 25.63
N ARG A 474 20.74 17.68 26.35
CA ARG A 474 21.79 17.96 27.32
C ARG A 474 23.13 17.48 26.79
N VAL A 475 24.00 18.40 26.38
CA VAL A 475 25.39 18.10 26.03
C VAL A 475 26.14 17.74 27.32
N PRO A 476 26.83 16.56 27.40
CA PRO A 476 27.47 16.12 28.62
C PRO A 476 28.66 17.00 29.02
N ASP A 477 29.00 17.01 30.32
CA ASP A 477 30.10 17.81 30.85
C ASP A 477 31.50 17.35 30.36
N SER A 478 31.56 16.11 29.86
CA SER A 478 32.74 15.53 29.20
C SER A 478 33.02 16.10 27.81
N CYS A 479 32.00 16.72 27.17
CA CYS A 479 32.16 17.27 25.82
C CYS A 479 33.10 18.47 25.79
N THR A 480 34.13 18.38 24.96
CA THR A 480 35.13 19.41 24.82
C THR A 480 35.16 20.08 23.46
N GLU A 481 34.48 19.46 22.49
CA GLU A 481 34.46 19.95 21.11
C GLU A 481 33.06 19.79 20.51
N LEU A 482 32.56 20.88 19.90
CA LEU A 482 31.28 20.95 19.24
C LEU A 482 31.46 21.53 17.84
N GLY A 483 31.03 20.81 16.82
CA GLY A 483 31.11 21.19 15.42
C GLY A 483 30.20 22.39 15.09
N ASN A 484 30.49 23.03 13.95
CA ASN A 484 29.67 24.13 13.45
C ASN A 484 28.28 23.62 13.07
N TRP A 485 27.25 24.42 13.31
CA TRP A 485 25.84 24.10 12.99
C TRP A 485 25.32 22.80 13.60
N ALA A 486 25.93 22.31 14.67
CA ALA A 486 25.57 21.03 15.27
C ALA A 486 24.10 20.96 15.71
N PHE A 487 23.41 22.08 15.91
CA PHE A 487 22.01 22.21 16.29
C PHE A 487 21.36 23.38 15.52
N ASP A 488 21.70 23.57 14.25
CA ASP A 488 21.06 24.60 13.43
C ASP A 488 19.65 24.16 13.04
N ASP A 489 18.81 25.08 12.63
CA ASP A 489 17.41 24.83 12.25
C ASP A 489 16.61 23.88 13.18
N THR A 490 16.92 23.91 14.49
CA THR A 490 16.18 23.19 15.55
C THR A 490 15.26 24.15 16.31
N ASN A 491 14.16 24.51 15.72
CA ASN A 491 13.30 25.64 16.15
C ASN A 491 12.66 25.51 17.53
N ARG A 492 12.61 24.31 18.12
CA ARG A 492 11.96 24.01 19.41
C ARG A 492 12.93 23.62 20.51
N LEU A 493 14.23 23.58 20.23
CA LEU A 493 15.22 22.99 21.10
C LEU A 493 15.43 23.78 22.41
N TYR A 494 15.29 23.09 23.55
CA TYR A 494 15.91 23.47 24.82
C TYR A 494 17.31 22.84 24.89
N LEU A 495 18.36 23.64 24.72
CA LEU A 495 19.75 23.18 24.68
C LEU A 495 20.47 23.51 25.98
N SER A 496 21.00 22.50 26.69
CA SER A 496 21.82 22.67 27.89
C SER A 496 23.26 22.24 27.62
N ILE A 497 24.21 23.20 27.73
CA ILE A 497 25.64 22.99 27.41
C ILE A 497 26.56 23.30 28.57
N PRO A 498 27.72 22.63 28.66
CA PRO A 498 28.77 23.05 29.60
C PRO A 498 29.42 24.38 29.20
N SER A 499 29.88 25.15 30.20
CA SER A 499 30.37 26.53 30.01
C SER A 499 31.58 26.65 29.10
N ASN A 500 32.40 25.59 28.98
CA ASN A 500 33.54 25.56 28.07
C ASN A 500 33.15 25.60 26.58
N LEU A 501 31.91 25.17 26.24
CA LEU A 501 31.42 25.15 24.86
C LEU A 501 30.63 26.41 24.47
N LYS A 502 30.47 27.37 25.37
CA LYS A 502 29.69 28.59 25.12
C LYS A 502 30.16 29.34 23.86
N SER A 503 31.47 29.38 23.60
CA SER A 503 32.04 30.07 22.43
C SER A 503 31.75 29.34 21.12
N SER A 504 31.54 28.05 21.14
CA SER A 504 31.24 27.27 19.95
C SER A 504 29.83 27.53 19.39
N ILE A 505 28.90 27.99 20.25
CA ILE A 505 27.50 28.27 19.87
C ILE A 505 27.31 29.74 19.46
N THR A 506 28.12 30.69 19.99
CA THR A 506 27.90 32.12 19.77
C THR A 506 28.41 32.67 18.42
N GLY A 507 28.96 31.85 17.57
CA GLY A 507 29.56 32.30 16.29
C GLY A 507 28.86 31.86 15.02
N TYR A 508 27.95 30.91 15.09
CA TYR A 508 27.29 30.31 13.93
C TYR A 508 25.82 29.98 14.30
N TYR A 509 24.94 30.17 13.35
CA TYR A 509 23.48 30.06 13.46
C TYR A 509 23.04 28.78 14.18
N CYS A 510 22.95 28.83 15.46
CA CYS A 510 22.19 27.93 16.31
C CYS A 510 21.24 28.84 17.09
N ASP A 511 19.99 28.78 16.80
CA ASP A 511 18.98 29.64 17.42
C ASP A 511 18.00 28.74 18.25
N PRO A 512 18.53 28.02 19.29
CA PRO A 512 17.68 27.20 20.12
C PRO A 512 16.63 28.09 20.79
N MET A 513 15.43 27.57 20.91
CA MET A 513 14.35 28.28 21.61
C MET A 513 14.76 28.70 23.02
N TYR A 514 15.63 27.94 23.67
CA TYR A 514 16.22 28.24 24.97
C TYR A 514 17.63 27.64 25.12
N LEU A 515 18.58 28.44 25.56
CA LEU A 515 19.98 28.04 25.83
C LEU A 515 20.31 28.15 27.33
N GLU A 516 20.63 27.04 27.96
CA GLU A 516 21.21 26.96 29.29
C GLU A 516 22.73 26.72 29.22
N VAL A 517 23.52 27.55 29.86
CA VAL A 517 24.98 27.36 30.00
C VAL A 517 25.28 26.99 31.44
N ARG A 518 25.76 25.78 31.67
CA ARG A 518 26.07 25.19 32.98
C ARG A 518 27.51 25.44 33.40
#